data_6eaa9cc526feb49cad702cbcb7ee378b
#
_entry.id   6eaa9cc526feb49cad702cbcb7ee378b
#
_cell.length_a   1.000
_cell.length_b   1.000
_cell.length_c   1.000
_cell.angle_alpha   90.00
_cell.angle_beta   90.00
_cell.angle_gamma   90.00
#
_symmetry.space_group_name_H-M   'P 1'
#
loop_
_entity.id
_entity.type
_entity.pdbx_description
1 polymer ?
#
loop_
_entity_poly.entity_id
_entity_poly.type
_entity_poly.pdbx_seq_one_letter_code
_entity_poly.pdbx_strand_id
1 'polypeptide(L)'
;LSLHDALPIFDSELTRGIQDDAPNTLDVWMSHGDKVSKLPTGFSVIGDTPSCPIAMMENAEKQFYGIQFHPEVTHTKQGRALLNRFVLDICGAQPSWTMPNYIEEAVAKIREQVGSDEVILGLSGGVDSSVAAALIHRAIGDQLTCVFVDHGLLRLNEGKMVMDMF
;
A
#
# COMPACT_ATOMS: atom_id res chain seq x y z
N LEU A 1 -21.13 1.72 -7.09
CA LEU A 1 -21.82 1.12 -5.93
C LEU A 1 -20.84 0.17 -5.27
N SER A 2 -20.41 0.48 -4.06
CA SER A 2 -19.52 -0.39 -3.30
C SER A 2 -20.39 -1.33 -2.46
N LEU A 3 -20.17 -2.63 -2.57
CA LEU A 3 -20.97 -3.67 -1.94
C LEU A 3 -20.06 -4.68 -1.24
N HIS A 4 -20.48 -5.13 -0.06
CA HIS A 4 -19.99 -6.38 0.51
C HIS A 4 -20.59 -7.54 -0.26
N ASP A 5 -19.74 -8.37 -0.85
CA ASP A 5 -20.16 -9.59 -1.55
C ASP A 5 -19.53 -10.82 -0.88
N ALA A 6 -20.36 -11.83 -0.64
CA ALA A 6 -19.90 -13.18 -0.35
C ALA A 6 -19.49 -13.82 -1.68
N LEU A 7 -18.21 -13.99 -1.89
CA LEU A 7 -17.59 -14.48 -3.13
C LEU A 7 -17.31 -15.98 -3.01
N PRO A 8 -18.05 -16.88 -3.63
CA PRO A 8 -17.63 -18.26 -3.83
C PRO A 8 -16.28 -18.33 -4.55
N ILE A 9 -15.35 -19.14 -4.01
CA ILE A 9 -14.04 -19.38 -4.59
C ILE A 9 -13.87 -20.83 -5.00
N PHE A 10 -13.10 -21.04 -6.07
CA PHE A 10 -12.74 -22.34 -6.60
C PHE A 10 -11.29 -22.70 -6.27
N ASP A 11 -10.89 -23.94 -6.51
CA ASP A 11 -9.53 -24.40 -6.21
C ASP A 11 -8.49 -23.63 -7.03
N SER A 12 -7.57 -23.02 -6.31
CA SER A 12 -6.47 -22.23 -6.87
C SER A 12 -5.33 -22.13 -5.85
N GLU A 13 -4.11 -22.02 -6.33
CA GLU A 13 -2.95 -21.76 -5.48
C GLU A 13 -3.14 -20.48 -4.65
N LEU A 14 -3.71 -19.43 -5.26
CA LEU A 14 -3.95 -18.15 -4.60
C LEU A 14 -4.92 -18.28 -3.41
N THR A 15 -5.96 -19.10 -3.55
CA THR A 15 -7.06 -19.18 -2.56
C THR A 15 -6.95 -20.39 -1.63
N ARG A 16 -5.99 -21.31 -1.85
CA ARG A 16 -5.87 -22.56 -1.10
C ARG A 16 -5.82 -22.32 0.41
N GLY A 17 -6.82 -22.82 1.13
CA GLY A 17 -6.93 -22.70 2.58
C GLY A 17 -7.27 -21.29 3.08
N ILE A 18 -7.63 -20.37 2.21
CA ILE A 18 -8.08 -19.02 2.55
C ILE A 18 -9.59 -18.96 2.34
N GLN A 19 -10.33 -18.75 3.42
CA GLN A 19 -11.80 -18.62 3.41
C GLN A 19 -12.28 -17.85 4.63
N ASP A 20 -13.48 -17.32 4.57
CA ASP A 20 -14.16 -16.73 5.71
C ASP A 20 -15.07 -17.75 6.41
N ASP A 21 -16.11 -17.29 7.11
CA ASP A 21 -16.98 -18.14 7.95
C ASP A 21 -17.69 -19.25 7.16
N ALA A 22 -18.05 -18.99 5.90
CA ALA A 22 -18.62 -19.98 5.01
C ALA A 22 -17.52 -20.71 4.22
N PRO A 23 -17.62 -22.05 4.07
CA PRO A 23 -16.65 -22.82 3.31
C PRO A 23 -16.52 -22.35 1.86
N ASN A 24 -15.28 -22.25 1.39
CA ASN A 24 -14.97 -21.78 0.03
C ASN A 24 -15.58 -20.44 -0.33
N THR A 25 -15.64 -19.52 0.63
CA THR A 25 -16.24 -18.20 0.43
C THR A 25 -15.33 -17.13 1.02
N LEU A 26 -15.25 -15.99 0.35
CA LEU A 26 -14.56 -14.79 0.82
C LEU A 26 -15.57 -13.64 0.95
N ASP A 27 -15.52 -12.92 2.07
CA ASP A 27 -16.20 -11.64 2.23
C ASP A 27 -15.30 -10.54 1.66
N VAL A 28 -15.71 -9.96 0.55
CA VAL A 28 -14.90 -9.01 -0.21
C VAL A 28 -15.61 -7.68 -0.42
N TRP A 29 -14.79 -6.63 -0.60
CA TRP A 29 -15.27 -5.30 -0.94
C TRP A 29 -15.17 -5.06 -2.44
N MET A 30 -16.33 -5.01 -3.08
CA MET A 30 -16.47 -4.71 -4.50
C MET A 30 -16.77 -3.23 -4.70
N SER A 31 -15.97 -2.54 -5.53
CA SER A 31 -16.22 -1.14 -5.92
C SER A 31 -15.78 -0.93 -7.34
N HIS A 32 -16.65 -1.26 -8.30
CA HIS A 32 -16.35 -1.14 -9.73
C HIS A 32 -17.59 -0.78 -10.55
N GLY A 33 -17.38 -0.01 -11.64
CA GLY A 33 -18.39 0.27 -12.66
C GLY A 33 -18.36 -0.70 -13.84
N ASP A 34 -17.17 -1.19 -14.13
CA ASP A 34 -16.89 -2.12 -15.22
C ASP A 34 -16.58 -3.52 -14.66
N LYS A 35 -16.74 -4.53 -15.51
CA LYS A 35 -16.42 -5.92 -15.19
C LYS A 35 -15.84 -6.66 -16.38
N VAL A 36 -15.04 -7.68 -16.11
CA VAL A 36 -14.55 -8.59 -17.15
C VAL A 36 -15.72 -9.35 -17.72
N SER A 37 -15.95 -9.22 -19.02
CA SER A 37 -17.05 -9.89 -19.74
C SER A 37 -16.61 -11.17 -20.47
N LYS A 38 -15.30 -11.33 -20.68
CA LYS A 38 -14.72 -12.47 -21.38
C LYS A 38 -13.33 -12.79 -20.86
N LEU A 39 -13.10 -14.06 -20.53
CA LEU A 39 -11.78 -14.55 -20.11
C LEU A 39 -10.75 -14.43 -21.24
N PRO A 40 -9.52 -14.00 -20.94
CA PRO A 40 -8.40 -14.17 -21.85
C PRO A 40 -8.09 -15.65 -22.09
N THR A 41 -7.46 -15.95 -23.23
CA THR A 41 -7.04 -17.32 -23.55
C THR A 41 -6.10 -17.88 -22.47
N GLY A 42 -6.38 -19.09 -22.00
CA GLY A 42 -5.59 -19.77 -20.96
C GLY A 42 -5.91 -19.34 -19.53
N PHE A 43 -6.93 -18.53 -19.33
CA PHE A 43 -7.44 -18.19 -17.99
C PHE A 43 -8.67 -19.05 -17.63
N SER A 44 -8.83 -19.32 -16.34
CA SER A 44 -10.02 -19.90 -15.72
C SER A 44 -10.58 -19.00 -14.65
N VAL A 45 -11.88 -19.11 -14.38
CA VAL A 45 -12.53 -18.41 -13.25
C VAL A 45 -12.17 -19.15 -11.97
N ILE A 46 -11.72 -18.43 -10.95
CA ILE A 46 -11.42 -18.95 -9.61
C ILE A 46 -12.28 -18.30 -8.52
N GLY A 47 -13.19 -17.42 -8.90
CA GLY A 47 -14.20 -16.85 -8.02
C GLY A 47 -15.20 -16.01 -8.79
N ASP A 48 -16.48 -16.13 -8.41
CA ASP A 48 -17.58 -15.43 -9.06
C ASP A 48 -18.63 -14.91 -8.08
N THR A 49 -19.46 -13.97 -8.53
CA THR A 49 -20.69 -13.57 -7.89
C THR A 49 -21.79 -13.40 -8.94
N PRO A 50 -23.09 -13.40 -8.55
CA PRO A 50 -24.15 -13.12 -9.50
C PRO A 50 -24.00 -11.78 -10.23
N SER A 51 -23.41 -10.78 -9.59
CA SER A 51 -23.16 -9.44 -10.15
C SER A 51 -21.88 -9.38 -10.98
N CYS A 52 -20.89 -10.24 -10.69
CA CYS A 52 -19.57 -10.28 -11.33
C CYS A 52 -19.14 -11.74 -11.61
N PRO A 53 -19.54 -12.33 -12.75
CA PRO A 53 -19.24 -13.73 -13.09
C PRO A 53 -17.76 -14.06 -13.26
N ILE A 54 -16.91 -13.06 -13.38
CA ILE A 54 -15.44 -13.20 -13.44
C ILE A 54 -14.85 -12.24 -12.37
N ALA A 55 -15.13 -12.54 -11.12
CA ALA A 55 -14.64 -11.73 -10.01
C ALA A 55 -13.18 -12.05 -9.67
N MET A 56 -12.79 -13.31 -9.90
CA MET A 56 -11.40 -13.77 -9.84
C MET A 56 -11.08 -14.68 -11.01
N MET A 57 -9.90 -14.54 -11.58
CA MET A 57 -9.42 -15.39 -12.66
C MET A 57 -7.94 -15.70 -12.50
N GLU A 58 -7.49 -16.82 -13.04
CA GLU A 58 -6.09 -17.19 -13.06
C GLU A 58 -5.65 -17.81 -14.40
N ASN A 59 -4.37 -17.65 -14.70
CA ASN A 59 -3.63 -18.52 -15.58
C ASN A 59 -2.57 -19.23 -14.73
N ALA A 60 -2.85 -20.46 -14.30
CA ALA A 60 -2.01 -21.20 -13.37
C ALA A 60 -0.60 -21.49 -13.95
N GLU A 61 -0.50 -21.74 -15.26
CA GLU A 61 0.78 -22.00 -15.94
C GLU A 61 1.72 -20.78 -15.87
N LYS A 62 1.16 -19.59 -16.04
CA LYS A 62 1.91 -18.32 -16.03
C LYS A 62 1.95 -17.65 -14.67
N GLN A 63 1.26 -18.21 -13.68
CA GLN A 63 1.07 -17.61 -12.35
C GLN A 63 0.51 -16.17 -12.42
N PHE A 64 -0.42 -15.94 -13.34
CA PHE A 64 -1.12 -14.66 -13.45
C PHE A 64 -2.49 -14.76 -12.78
N TYR A 65 -2.78 -13.78 -11.96
CA TYR A 65 -4.03 -13.69 -11.21
C TYR A 65 -4.69 -12.34 -11.44
N GLY A 66 -6.00 -12.34 -11.63
CA GLY A 66 -6.80 -11.13 -11.73
C GLY A 66 -7.92 -11.17 -10.69
N ILE A 67 -8.11 -10.07 -9.97
CA ILE A 67 -9.18 -9.90 -8.99
C ILE A 67 -9.91 -8.59 -9.25
N GLN A 68 -11.23 -8.57 -9.04
CA GLN A 68 -12.07 -7.39 -9.26
C GLN A 68 -12.33 -6.60 -7.98
N PHE A 69 -12.14 -7.21 -6.82
CA PHE A 69 -12.32 -6.59 -5.52
C PHE A 69 -11.03 -5.96 -4.99
N HIS A 70 -11.14 -5.23 -3.89
CA HIS A 70 -10.05 -4.57 -3.20
C HIS A 70 -9.51 -5.43 -2.06
N PRO A 71 -8.38 -6.12 -2.21
CA PRO A 71 -7.79 -6.93 -1.14
C PRO A 71 -7.11 -6.08 -0.05
N GLU A 72 -6.77 -4.83 -0.35
CA GLU A 72 -6.03 -3.93 0.52
C GLU A 72 -6.90 -3.25 1.60
N VAL A 73 -8.22 -3.26 1.43
CA VAL A 73 -9.12 -2.58 2.36
C VAL A 73 -9.53 -3.48 3.53
N THR A 74 -9.83 -2.88 4.67
CA THR A 74 -10.23 -3.60 5.90
C THR A 74 -11.53 -4.40 5.77
N HIS A 75 -12.37 -4.05 4.79
CA HIS A 75 -13.65 -4.72 4.51
C HIS A 75 -13.47 -6.08 3.79
N THR A 76 -12.33 -6.33 3.17
CA THR A 76 -11.96 -7.65 2.63
C THR A 76 -11.21 -8.40 3.73
N LYS A 77 -11.91 -9.25 4.48
CA LYS A 77 -11.38 -9.88 5.70
C LYS A 77 -10.08 -10.65 5.46
N GLN A 78 -10.03 -11.44 4.39
CA GLN A 78 -8.85 -12.26 4.04
C GLN A 78 -7.90 -11.57 3.05
N GLY A 79 -8.06 -10.28 2.80
CA GLY A 79 -7.26 -9.55 1.82
C GLY A 79 -5.76 -9.64 2.10
N ARG A 80 -5.37 -9.51 3.37
CA ARG A 80 -3.97 -9.66 3.79
C ARG A 80 -3.41 -11.06 3.53
N ALA A 81 -4.22 -12.10 3.76
CA ALA A 81 -3.81 -13.48 3.51
C ALA A 81 -3.61 -13.74 2.02
N LEU A 82 -4.49 -13.21 1.15
CA LEU A 82 -4.37 -13.29 -0.31
C LEU A 82 -3.12 -12.56 -0.81
N LEU A 83 -2.87 -11.35 -0.34
CA LEU A 83 -1.68 -10.58 -0.71
C LEU A 83 -0.39 -11.26 -0.25
N ASN A 84 -0.35 -11.78 0.97
CA ASN A 84 0.80 -12.54 1.47
C ASN A 84 1.04 -13.80 0.63
N ARG A 85 0.00 -14.58 0.33
CA ARG A 85 0.08 -15.75 -0.52
C ARG A 85 0.67 -15.41 -1.88
N PHE A 86 0.16 -14.36 -2.52
CA PHE A 86 0.66 -13.95 -3.83
C PHE A 86 2.13 -13.50 -3.75
N VAL A 87 2.46 -12.59 -2.84
CA VAL A 87 3.80 -11.98 -2.77
C VAL A 87 4.85 -12.98 -2.27
N LEU A 88 4.56 -13.68 -1.16
CA LEU A 88 5.57 -14.51 -0.49
C LEU A 88 5.63 -15.92 -1.07
N ASP A 89 4.47 -16.57 -1.26
CA ASP A 89 4.42 -17.99 -1.64
C ASP A 89 4.51 -18.14 -3.17
N ILE A 90 3.70 -17.41 -3.94
CA ILE A 90 3.65 -17.54 -5.40
C ILE A 90 4.83 -16.81 -6.07
N CYS A 91 5.07 -15.56 -5.73
CA CYS A 91 6.18 -14.78 -6.29
C CYS A 91 7.53 -15.10 -5.64
N GLY A 92 7.57 -15.76 -4.48
CA GLY A 92 8.80 -16.09 -3.75
C GLY A 92 9.55 -14.86 -3.25
N ALA A 93 8.87 -13.69 -3.12
CA ALA A 93 9.50 -12.47 -2.67
C ALA A 93 9.94 -12.57 -1.21
N GLN A 94 11.15 -12.08 -0.94
CA GLN A 94 11.67 -12.06 0.42
C GLN A 94 11.29 -10.75 1.11
N PRO A 95 10.79 -10.78 2.37
CA PRO A 95 10.43 -9.58 3.12
C PRO A 95 11.69 -8.87 3.66
N SER A 96 12.62 -8.52 2.76
CA SER A 96 13.90 -7.89 3.11
C SER A 96 13.78 -6.38 3.33
N TRP A 97 12.74 -5.76 2.77
CA TRP A 97 12.49 -4.33 2.95
C TRP A 97 11.65 -4.11 4.21
N THR A 98 12.21 -3.36 5.16
CA THR A 98 11.49 -2.92 6.36
C THR A 98 11.70 -1.43 6.55
N MET A 99 10.74 -0.73 7.19
CA MET A 99 10.84 0.69 7.45
C MET A 99 12.09 1.08 8.27
N PRO A 100 12.49 0.35 9.33
CA PRO A 100 13.73 0.63 10.04
C PRO A 100 14.96 0.54 9.13
N ASN A 101 15.08 -0.48 8.30
CA ASN A 101 16.18 -0.62 7.36
C ASN A 101 16.22 0.53 6.35
N TYR A 102 15.05 0.90 5.81
CA TYR A 102 14.93 2.04 4.90
C TYR A 102 15.39 3.36 5.54
N ILE A 103 14.99 3.61 6.79
CA ILE A 103 15.41 4.82 7.52
C ILE A 103 16.94 4.88 7.67
N GLU A 104 17.57 3.78 8.09
CA GLU A 104 19.03 3.74 8.25
C GLU A 104 19.77 3.91 6.91
N GLU A 105 19.29 3.28 5.84
CA GLU A 105 19.82 3.46 4.49
C GLU A 105 19.64 4.90 3.99
N ALA A 106 18.48 5.50 4.21
CA ALA A 106 18.22 6.89 3.82
C ALA A 106 19.12 7.86 4.58
N VAL A 107 19.28 7.68 5.90
CA VAL A 107 20.17 8.48 6.74
C VAL A 107 21.64 8.36 6.26
N ALA A 108 22.09 7.16 5.94
CA ALA A 108 23.46 6.95 5.41
C ALA A 108 23.68 7.66 4.07
N LYS A 109 22.71 7.54 3.15
CA LYS A 109 22.77 8.23 1.85
C LYS A 109 22.76 9.75 1.98
N ILE A 110 21.92 10.29 2.88
CA ILE A 110 21.87 11.74 3.11
C ILE A 110 23.22 12.23 3.66
N ARG A 111 23.82 11.53 4.62
CA ARG A 111 25.15 11.88 5.15
C ARG A 111 26.22 11.90 4.08
N GLU A 112 26.23 10.87 3.24
CA GLU A 112 27.18 10.78 2.13
C GLU A 112 27.00 11.91 1.13
N GLN A 113 25.75 12.23 0.78
CA GLN A 113 25.43 13.25 -0.21
C GLN A 113 25.72 14.66 0.29
N VAL A 114 25.42 14.96 1.55
CA VAL A 114 25.58 16.30 2.14
C VAL A 114 27.03 16.55 2.55
N GLY A 115 27.71 15.54 3.11
CA GLY A 115 29.08 15.70 3.59
C GLY A 115 29.20 16.80 4.65
N SER A 116 29.96 17.85 4.34
CA SER A 116 30.17 19.02 5.21
C SER A 116 29.31 20.23 4.85
N ASP A 117 28.44 20.11 3.85
CA ASP A 117 27.62 21.23 3.38
C ASP A 117 26.41 21.48 4.30
N GLU A 118 25.82 22.66 4.20
CA GLU A 118 24.60 23.04 4.89
C GLU A 118 23.37 22.78 3.98
N VAL A 119 22.25 22.43 4.60
CA VAL A 119 20.99 22.15 3.90
C VAL A 119 19.90 23.11 4.39
N ILE A 120 19.17 23.68 3.46
CA ILE A 120 17.96 24.47 3.74
C ILE A 120 16.73 23.69 3.28
N LEU A 121 15.77 23.50 4.18
CA LEU A 121 14.50 22.83 3.89
C LEU A 121 13.32 23.77 4.12
N GLY A 122 12.50 23.97 3.09
CA GLY A 122 11.21 24.64 3.21
C GLY A 122 10.17 23.74 3.86
N LEU A 123 9.64 24.13 5.02
CA LEU A 123 8.52 23.44 5.68
C LEU A 123 7.19 23.99 5.18
N SER A 124 6.29 23.09 4.78
CA SER A 124 4.93 23.46 4.37
C SER A 124 3.89 23.23 5.47
N GLY A 125 4.28 22.65 6.61
CA GLY A 125 3.36 22.16 7.64
C GLY A 125 2.67 20.83 7.28
N GLY A 126 2.92 20.28 6.10
CA GLY A 126 2.41 18.97 5.66
C GLY A 126 3.26 17.80 6.13
N VAL A 127 2.71 16.59 6.04
CA VAL A 127 3.37 15.34 6.48
C VAL A 127 4.69 15.11 5.75
N ASP A 128 4.74 15.30 4.44
CA ASP A 128 5.92 14.99 3.62
C ASP A 128 7.12 15.84 4.01
N SER A 129 6.94 17.17 4.14
CA SER A 129 8.01 18.08 4.55
C SER A 129 8.48 17.81 5.99
N SER A 130 7.56 17.42 6.88
CA SER A 130 7.89 17.06 8.26
C SER A 130 8.70 15.77 8.34
N VAL A 131 8.35 14.76 7.56
CA VAL A 131 9.12 13.50 7.45
C VAL A 131 10.49 13.76 6.86
N ALA A 132 10.58 14.59 5.82
CA ALA A 132 11.86 14.98 5.22
C ALA A 132 12.74 15.72 6.25
N ALA A 133 12.19 16.68 7.01
CA ALA A 133 12.92 17.39 8.07
C ALA A 133 13.47 16.40 9.12
N ALA A 134 12.63 15.49 9.60
CA ALA A 134 13.04 14.51 10.61
C ALA A 134 14.17 13.57 10.11
N LEU A 135 14.08 13.09 8.87
CA LEU A 135 15.10 12.23 8.26
C LEU A 135 16.42 12.97 8.04
N ILE A 136 16.35 14.18 7.49
CA ILE A 136 17.55 14.98 7.21
C ILE A 136 18.22 15.40 8.52
N HIS A 137 17.45 15.87 9.50
CA HIS A 137 17.99 16.21 10.83
C HIS A 137 18.65 15.00 11.52
N ARG A 138 18.03 13.82 11.44
CA ARG A 138 18.63 12.58 11.97
C ARG A 138 19.95 12.24 11.27
N ALA A 139 20.10 12.62 10.00
CA ALA A 139 21.30 12.36 9.25
C ALA A 139 22.43 13.37 9.55
N ILE A 140 22.13 14.67 9.55
CA ILE A 140 23.12 15.75 9.52
C ILE A 140 23.02 16.75 10.67
N GLY A 141 22.00 16.64 11.55
CA GLY A 141 21.85 17.48 12.74
C GLY A 141 21.81 18.97 12.42
N ASP A 142 22.70 19.74 13.05
CA ASP A 142 22.78 21.20 12.98
C ASP A 142 23.13 21.76 11.58
N GLN A 143 23.52 20.93 10.62
CA GLN A 143 23.72 21.33 9.22
C GLN A 143 22.36 21.62 8.51
N LEU A 144 21.22 21.22 9.12
CA LEU A 144 19.89 21.47 8.58
C LEU A 144 19.30 22.77 9.13
N THR A 145 18.95 23.70 8.24
CA THR A 145 18.11 24.86 8.56
C THR A 145 16.72 24.69 7.96
N CYS A 146 15.69 24.62 8.83
CA CYS A 146 14.30 24.58 8.40
C CYS A 146 13.72 25.98 8.29
N VAL A 147 13.06 26.30 7.18
CA VAL A 147 12.41 27.58 6.94
C VAL A 147 10.90 27.36 6.77
N PHE A 148 10.12 27.90 7.68
CA PHE A 148 8.66 27.92 7.60
C PHE A 148 8.19 29.35 7.27
N VAL A 149 7.28 29.47 6.28
CA VAL A 149 6.76 30.78 5.86
C VAL A 149 5.30 30.91 6.27
N ASP A 150 5.04 31.81 7.21
CA ASP A 150 3.67 32.24 7.54
C ASP A 150 3.26 33.40 6.62
N HIS A 151 2.41 33.10 5.65
CA HIS A 151 1.87 34.07 4.69
C HIS A 151 0.48 34.62 5.09
N GLY A 152 0.01 34.31 6.32
CA GLY A 152 -1.27 34.78 6.84
C GLY A 152 -2.51 34.01 6.35
N LEU A 153 -2.35 32.98 5.53
CA LEU A 153 -3.43 32.10 5.02
C LEU A 153 -3.30 30.65 5.52
N LEU A 154 -2.61 30.46 6.63
CA LEU A 154 -2.46 29.16 7.28
C LEU A 154 -3.75 28.74 7.97
N ARG A 155 -3.87 27.43 8.24
CA ARG A 155 -4.94 26.92 9.11
C ARG A 155 -4.78 27.45 10.52
N LEU A 156 -5.88 27.48 11.27
CA LEU A 156 -5.87 27.93 12.67
C LEU A 156 -4.79 27.21 13.49
N ASN A 157 -3.88 28.00 14.07
CA ASN A 157 -2.75 27.55 14.89
C ASN A 157 -1.69 26.70 14.16
N GLU A 158 -1.74 26.55 12.83
CA GLU A 158 -0.79 25.74 12.06
C GLU A 158 0.66 26.21 12.25
N GLY A 159 0.91 27.52 12.15
CA GLY A 159 2.24 28.08 12.37
C GLY A 159 2.80 27.75 13.76
N LYS A 160 1.97 27.90 14.81
CA LYS A 160 2.38 27.52 16.15
C LYS A 160 2.68 26.02 16.28
N MET A 161 1.82 25.17 15.71
CA MET A 161 2.02 23.71 15.74
C MET A 161 3.33 23.30 15.06
N VAL A 162 3.68 23.90 13.93
CA VAL A 162 4.94 23.63 13.24
C VAL A 162 6.13 24.07 14.08
N MET A 163 6.08 25.26 14.67
CA MET A 163 7.16 25.78 15.55
C MET A 163 7.33 24.98 16.85
N ASP A 164 6.26 24.40 17.37
CA ASP A 164 6.31 23.58 18.58
C ASP A 164 6.83 22.13 18.28
N MET A 165 6.82 21.72 17.00
CA MET A 165 7.24 20.38 16.54
C MET A 165 8.75 20.32 16.24
N PHE A 166 9.34 21.40 15.82
CA PHE A 166 10.73 21.55 15.39
C PHE A 166 11.47 22.62 16.20
#